data_3593071cd2518f0b03894be120b19ddf
#
_entry.id   3593071cd2518f0b03894be120b19ddf
#
_cell.length_a   1.000
_cell.length_b   1.000
_cell.length_c   1.000
_cell.angle_alpha   90.00
_cell.angle_beta   90.00
_cell.angle_gamma   90.00
#
_symmetry.space_group_name_H-M   'P 1'
#
loop_
_entity.id
_entity.type
_entity.pdbx_description
1 polymer ?
#
loop_
_entity_poly.entity_id
_entity_poly.type
_entity_poly.pdbx_seq_one_letter_code
_entity_poly.pdbx_strand_id
1 'polypeptide(L)'
;FATYVESGVRRVSIAERLRLLPLSFFGKKDLSDLTSTIMTDCATLENASSHWIPEFFGSILSVVPVGIGLFLYDWRMATAALWVLPVSMCVVLLYITVRSQLGRRQMKAKMACADGIQECLETLRDLHANNAEMKYLDGLDAKILTVEKRSFTNELGMSLFVVSAQMILKLGIVTVILTGGTLLVQGQLNVILFFMFLLVVARMYDPLAAVLINLAAMLSLKVQTDRMNEILEHPIQSGTSQLTNQGYDIVFDHVSFAYDSSEPVLTDVSFTA
;
A
#
# COMPACT_ATOMS: atom_id res chain seq x y z
N PHE A 1 -13.58 4.90 16.48
CA PHE A 1 -12.93 4.65 17.77
C PHE A 1 -12.25 3.28 17.82
N ALA A 2 -12.94 2.20 17.50
CA ALA A 2 -12.36 0.84 17.50
C ALA A 2 -11.10 0.70 16.65
N THR A 3 -11.09 1.28 15.46
CA THR A 3 -9.96 1.24 14.51
C THR A 3 -8.69 1.90 15.05
N TYR A 4 -8.84 3.02 15.77
CA TYR A 4 -7.70 3.72 16.39
C TYR A 4 -7.11 2.92 17.56
N VAL A 5 -7.96 2.28 18.35
CA VAL A 5 -7.52 1.39 19.45
C VAL A 5 -6.77 0.20 18.86
N GLU A 6 -7.29 -0.42 17.82
CA GLU A 6 -6.62 -1.55 17.14
C GLU A 6 -5.30 -1.14 16.51
N SER A 7 -5.21 0.05 15.91
CA SER A 7 -3.95 0.60 15.38
C SER A 7 -2.92 0.80 16.49
N GLY A 8 -3.33 1.32 17.65
CA GLY A 8 -2.47 1.43 18.83
C GLY A 8 -1.96 0.07 19.30
N VAL A 9 -2.85 -0.90 19.47
CA VAL A 9 -2.50 -2.27 19.86
C VAL A 9 -1.52 -2.90 18.86
N ARG A 10 -1.73 -2.70 17.56
CA ARG A 10 -0.85 -3.22 16.51
C ARG A 10 0.56 -2.62 16.58
N ARG A 11 0.68 -1.32 16.79
CA ARG A 11 2.00 -0.65 16.97
C ARG A 11 2.73 -1.19 18.19
N VAL A 12 2.02 -1.37 19.31
CA VAL A 12 2.58 -1.97 20.54
C VAL A 12 3.02 -3.41 20.27
N SER A 13 2.18 -4.21 19.61
CA SER A 13 2.50 -5.61 19.27
C SER A 13 3.75 -5.73 18.39
N ILE A 14 3.91 -4.84 17.38
CA ILE A 14 5.13 -4.81 16.56
C ILE A 14 6.34 -4.43 17.40
N ALA A 15 6.22 -3.42 18.28
CA ALA A 15 7.32 -3.00 19.16
C ALA A 15 7.72 -4.10 20.15
N GLU A 16 6.74 -4.80 20.75
CA GLU A 16 7.00 -5.95 21.60
C GLU A 16 7.67 -7.09 20.85
N ARG A 17 7.22 -7.34 19.60
CA ARG A 17 7.82 -8.37 18.75
C ARG A 17 9.27 -8.05 18.42
N LEU A 18 9.58 -6.79 18.05
CA LEU A 18 10.95 -6.35 17.79
C LEU A 18 11.88 -6.61 18.97
N ARG A 19 11.42 -6.42 20.21
CA ARG A 19 12.22 -6.70 21.42
C ARG A 19 12.63 -8.18 21.55
N LEU A 20 11.89 -9.10 20.95
CA LEU A 20 12.11 -10.55 21.00
C LEU A 20 12.93 -11.07 19.82
N LEU A 21 13.23 -10.23 18.83
CA LEU A 21 13.97 -10.65 17.64
C LEU A 21 15.47 -10.76 17.91
N PRO A 22 16.17 -11.68 17.20
CA PRO A 22 17.61 -11.84 17.34
C PRO A 22 18.36 -10.63 16.78
N LEU A 23 19.57 -10.35 17.30
CA LEU A 23 20.41 -9.24 16.85
C LEU A 23 20.75 -9.32 15.33
N SER A 24 20.83 -10.53 14.77
CA SER A 24 21.06 -10.74 13.35
C SER A 24 19.96 -10.12 12.46
N PHE A 25 18.74 -9.96 12.96
CA PHE A 25 17.66 -9.28 12.26
C PHE A 25 17.98 -7.79 12.08
N PHE A 26 18.46 -7.14 13.14
CA PHE A 26 18.80 -5.71 13.12
C PHE A 26 20.06 -5.41 12.29
N GLY A 27 20.95 -6.38 12.12
CA GLY A 27 22.09 -6.24 11.21
C GLY A 27 21.72 -6.25 9.73
N LYS A 28 20.54 -6.79 9.38
CA LYS A 28 20.02 -6.86 7.99
C LYS A 28 19.00 -5.77 7.67
N LYS A 29 18.45 -5.12 8.68
CA LYS A 29 17.38 -4.10 8.55
C LYS A 29 17.86 -2.75 9.06
N ASP A 30 17.58 -1.72 8.29
CA ASP A 30 17.86 -0.35 8.69
C ASP A 30 16.84 0.10 9.75
N LEU A 31 17.30 0.83 10.76
CA LEU A 31 16.45 1.39 11.82
C LEU A 31 15.38 2.34 11.24
N SER A 32 15.72 3.09 10.21
CA SER A 32 14.79 3.97 9.50
C SER A 32 13.65 3.18 8.83
N ASP A 33 13.94 2.00 8.28
CA ASP A 33 12.94 1.11 7.67
C ASP A 33 11.97 0.55 8.73
N LEU A 34 12.48 0.11 9.87
CA LEU A 34 11.66 -0.37 10.99
C LEU A 34 10.76 0.74 11.55
N THR A 35 11.31 1.94 11.74
CA THR A 35 10.54 3.11 12.19
C THR A 35 9.44 3.47 11.19
N SER A 36 9.75 3.46 9.89
CA SER A 36 8.77 3.69 8.83
C SER A 36 7.65 2.64 8.85
N THR A 37 7.97 1.38 9.10
CA THR A 37 6.96 0.31 9.20
C THR A 37 6.01 0.55 10.39
N ILE A 38 6.53 0.92 11.57
CA ILE A 38 5.70 1.17 12.76
C ILE A 38 4.84 2.43 12.58
N MET A 39 5.40 3.50 12.01
CA MET A 39 4.72 4.79 11.96
C MET A 39 3.87 4.93 10.69
N THR A 40 4.46 4.75 9.53
CA THR A 40 3.83 5.04 8.23
C THR A 40 2.96 3.88 7.75
N ASP A 41 3.46 2.64 7.81
CA ASP A 41 2.69 1.49 7.31
C ASP A 41 1.49 1.21 8.21
N CYS A 42 1.65 1.32 9.54
CA CYS A 42 0.51 1.21 10.47
C CYS A 42 -0.54 2.32 10.25
N ALA A 43 -0.11 3.57 9.99
CA ALA A 43 -1.04 4.66 9.68
C ALA A 43 -1.79 4.43 8.36
N THR A 44 -1.13 3.85 7.35
CA THR A 44 -1.77 3.50 6.08
C THR A 44 -2.82 2.41 6.26
N LEU A 45 -2.54 1.38 7.06
CA LEU A 45 -3.50 0.33 7.41
C LEU A 45 -4.67 0.85 8.25
N GLU A 46 -4.40 1.79 9.16
CA GLU A 46 -5.43 2.48 9.96
C GLU A 46 -6.39 3.23 9.03
N ASN A 47 -5.86 3.98 8.06
CA ASN A 47 -6.66 4.68 7.05
C ASN A 47 -7.50 3.71 6.20
N ALA A 48 -6.92 2.57 5.82
CA ALA A 48 -7.63 1.54 5.08
C ALA A 48 -8.80 0.98 5.87
N SER A 49 -8.57 0.65 7.14
CA SER A 49 -9.61 0.08 8.02
C SER A 49 -10.69 1.10 8.39
N SER A 50 -10.32 2.39 8.50
CA SER A 50 -11.26 3.46 8.90
C SER A 50 -12.09 3.99 7.74
N HIS A 51 -11.55 4.03 6.51
CA HIS A 51 -12.18 4.71 5.37
C HIS A 51 -12.37 3.78 4.18
N TRP A 52 -11.31 3.15 3.64
CA TRP A 52 -11.39 2.45 2.37
C TRP A 52 -12.25 1.19 2.43
N ILE A 53 -12.09 0.38 3.49
CA ILE A 53 -12.87 -0.84 3.68
C ILE A 53 -14.35 -0.54 3.92
N PRO A 54 -14.74 0.34 4.87
CA PRO A 54 -16.14 0.68 5.08
C PRO A 54 -16.80 1.31 3.85
N GLU A 55 -16.11 2.21 3.16
CA GLU A 55 -16.63 2.85 1.95
C GLU A 55 -16.80 1.86 0.80
N PHE A 56 -15.87 0.92 0.63
CA PHE A 56 -15.96 -0.16 -0.36
C PHE A 56 -17.22 -1.02 -0.13
N PHE A 57 -17.40 -1.53 1.09
CA PHE A 57 -18.56 -2.36 1.41
C PHE A 57 -19.87 -1.56 1.39
N GLY A 58 -19.87 -0.33 1.88
CA GLY A 58 -21.02 0.56 1.83
C GLY A 58 -21.45 0.87 0.41
N SER A 59 -20.50 1.11 -0.48
CA SER A 59 -20.76 1.35 -1.90
C SER A 59 -21.31 0.10 -2.60
N ILE A 60 -20.75 -1.09 -2.34
CA ILE A 60 -21.29 -2.35 -2.87
C ILE A 60 -22.72 -2.59 -2.37
N LEU A 61 -22.97 -2.41 -1.07
CA LEU A 61 -24.29 -2.59 -0.48
C LEU A 61 -25.32 -1.61 -1.06
N SER A 62 -24.89 -0.43 -1.46
CA SER A 62 -25.73 0.56 -2.15
C SER A 62 -26.01 0.19 -3.60
N VAL A 63 -25.00 -0.29 -4.33
CA VAL A 63 -25.10 -0.53 -5.79
C VAL A 63 -25.83 -1.83 -6.12
N VAL A 64 -25.62 -2.91 -5.34
CA VAL A 64 -26.18 -4.24 -5.64
C VAL A 64 -27.71 -4.24 -5.66
N PRO A 65 -28.43 -3.69 -4.66
CA PRO A 65 -29.89 -3.63 -4.71
C PRO A 65 -30.42 -2.80 -5.86
N VAL A 66 -29.75 -1.67 -6.15
CA VAL A 66 -30.13 -0.80 -7.29
C VAL A 66 -29.92 -1.54 -8.62
N GLY A 67 -28.78 -2.23 -8.79
CA GLY A 67 -28.52 -3.03 -9.97
C GLY A 67 -29.55 -4.13 -10.18
N ILE A 68 -29.92 -4.87 -9.13
CA ILE A 68 -30.98 -5.88 -9.17
C ILE A 68 -32.31 -5.23 -9.56
N GLY A 69 -32.66 -4.09 -8.98
CA GLY A 69 -33.87 -3.34 -9.32
C GLY A 69 -33.91 -2.95 -10.79
N LEU A 70 -32.79 -2.45 -11.35
CA LEU A 70 -32.70 -2.12 -12.80
C LEU A 70 -32.94 -3.35 -13.69
N PHE A 71 -32.40 -4.52 -13.33
CA PHE A 71 -32.62 -5.76 -14.08
C PHE A 71 -34.07 -6.24 -14.04
N LEU A 72 -34.77 -6.06 -12.92
CA LEU A 72 -36.17 -6.44 -12.77
C LEU A 72 -37.12 -5.55 -13.62
N TYR A 73 -36.72 -4.28 -13.86
CA TYR A 73 -37.50 -3.35 -14.66
C TYR A 73 -37.28 -3.56 -16.16
N ASP A 74 -36.04 -3.52 -16.64
CA ASP A 74 -35.69 -3.80 -18.03
C ASP A 74 -34.23 -4.27 -18.12
N TRP A 75 -34.08 -5.54 -18.46
CA TRP A 75 -32.75 -6.17 -18.54
C TRP A 75 -31.88 -5.57 -19.68
N ARG A 76 -32.48 -5.02 -20.74
CA ARG A 76 -31.77 -4.42 -21.89
C ARG A 76 -31.10 -3.10 -21.43
N MET A 77 -31.85 -2.28 -20.71
CA MET A 77 -31.34 -1.03 -20.16
C MET A 77 -30.32 -1.31 -19.08
N ALA A 78 -30.54 -2.30 -18.21
CA ALA A 78 -29.63 -2.71 -17.17
C ALA A 78 -28.29 -3.21 -17.73
N THR A 79 -28.30 -4.04 -18.77
CA THR A 79 -27.08 -4.49 -19.45
C THR A 79 -26.36 -3.32 -20.12
N ALA A 80 -27.07 -2.38 -20.74
CA ALA A 80 -26.48 -1.18 -21.31
C ALA A 80 -25.84 -0.25 -20.26
N ALA A 81 -26.32 -0.27 -19.00
CA ALA A 81 -25.73 0.48 -17.89
C ALA A 81 -24.51 -0.21 -17.29
N LEU A 82 -24.51 -1.54 -17.17
CA LEU A 82 -23.55 -2.28 -16.33
C LEU A 82 -22.39 -2.91 -17.11
N TRP A 83 -22.44 -2.99 -18.45
CA TRP A 83 -21.34 -3.56 -19.25
C TRP A 83 -20.01 -2.81 -19.09
N VAL A 84 -20.06 -1.53 -18.72
CA VAL A 84 -18.87 -0.70 -18.47
C VAL A 84 -18.12 -1.10 -17.20
N LEU A 85 -18.77 -1.80 -16.26
CA LEU A 85 -18.14 -2.25 -15.01
C LEU A 85 -16.98 -3.23 -15.24
N PRO A 86 -17.15 -4.34 -15.98
CA PRO A 86 -16.04 -5.25 -16.23
C PRO A 86 -14.89 -4.57 -16.99
N VAL A 87 -15.20 -3.64 -17.89
CA VAL A 87 -14.18 -2.90 -18.64
C VAL A 87 -13.38 -1.97 -17.72
N SER A 88 -14.06 -1.17 -16.91
CA SER A 88 -13.38 -0.28 -15.95
C SER A 88 -12.60 -1.08 -14.90
N MET A 89 -13.12 -2.24 -14.46
CA MET A 89 -12.42 -3.16 -13.57
C MET A 89 -11.13 -3.69 -14.20
N CYS A 90 -11.16 -4.10 -15.48
CA CYS A 90 -9.96 -4.52 -16.21
C CYS A 90 -8.90 -3.41 -16.26
N VAL A 91 -9.29 -2.16 -16.46
CA VAL A 91 -8.36 -1.01 -16.46
C VAL A 91 -7.70 -0.83 -15.09
N VAL A 92 -8.48 -0.95 -14.01
CA VAL A 92 -7.94 -0.86 -12.64
C VAL A 92 -6.96 -2.00 -12.34
N LEU A 93 -7.30 -3.23 -12.71
CA LEU A 93 -6.42 -4.39 -12.52
C LEU A 93 -5.13 -4.28 -13.34
N LEU A 94 -5.21 -3.78 -14.56
CA LEU A 94 -4.04 -3.52 -15.40
C LEU A 94 -3.11 -2.47 -14.77
N TYR A 95 -3.69 -1.41 -14.21
CA TYR A 95 -2.94 -0.39 -13.48
C TYR A 95 -2.13 -0.96 -12.33
N ILE A 96 -2.71 -1.86 -11.52
CA ILE A 96 -2.01 -2.45 -10.36
C ILE A 96 -0.73 -3.17 -10.80
N THR A 97 -0.76 -3.85 -11.93
CA THR A 97 0.41 -4.54 -12.50
C THR A 97 1.51 -3.55 -12.91
N VAL A 98 1.14 -2.44 -13.55
CA VAL A 98 2.08 -1.39 -13.99
C VAL A 98 2.65 -0.61 -12.82
N ARG A 99 1.82 -0.30 -11.81
CA ARG A 99 2.18 0.49 -10.62
C ARG A 99 3.35 -0.10 -9.83
N SER A 100 3.45 -1.43 -9.76
CA SER A 100 4.49 -2.09 -8.96
C SER A 100 5.92 -1.72 -9.38
N GLN A 101 6.15 -1.44 -10.65
CA GLN A 101 7.46 -1.01 -11.17
C GLN A 101 7.72 0.49 -10.93
N LEU A 102 6.71 1.33 -11.17
CA LEU A 102 6.81 2.79 -10.97
C LEU A 102 7.01 3.12 -9.48
N GLY A 103 6.24 2.50 -8.60
CA GLY A 103 6.34 2.68 -7.15
C GLY A 103 7.70 2.26 -6.59
N ARG A 104 8.28 1.14 -7.08
CA ARG A 104 9.63 0.73 -6.66
C ARG A 104 10.71 1.73 -7.07
N ARG A 105 10.61 2.31 -8.26
CA ARG A 105 11.56 3.34 -8.72
C ARG A 105 11.46 4.62 -7.91
N GLN A 106 10.24 5.04 -7.57
CA GLN A 106 9.99 6.18 -6.70
C GLN A 106 10.54 5.94 -5.28
N MET A 107 10.28 4.75 -4.70
CA MET A 107 10.76 4.41 -3.36
C MET A 107 12.30 4.42 -3.30
N LYS A 108 12.98 3.82 -4.28
CA LYS A 108 14.45 3.87 -4.35
C LYS A 108 14.99 5.29 -4.40
N ALA A 109 14.35 6.19 -5.17
CA ALA A 109 14.75 7.58 -5.23
C ALA A 109 14.53 8.30 -3.89
N LYS A 110 13.40 8.04 -3.20
CA LYS A 110 13.12 8.59 -1.86
C LYS A 110 14.15 8.13 -0.83
N MET A 111 14.50 6.84 -0.81
CA MET A 111 15.53 6.31 0.09
C MET A 111 16.89 6.97 -0.18
N ALA A 112 17.34 7.02 -1.43
CA ALA A 112 18.61 7.66 -1.78
C ALA A 112 18.65 9.16 -1.43
N CYS A 113 17.51 9.85 -1.45
CA CYS A 113 17.41 11.22 -1.00
C CYS A 113 17.47 11.32 0.53
N ALA A 114 16.76 10.43 1.25
CA ALA A 114 16.78 10.38 2.71
C ALA A 114 18.18 10.06 3.23
N ASP A 115 18.88 9.10 2.63
CA ASP A 115 20.27 8.76 2.96
C ASP A 115 21.19 9.98 2.76
N GLY A 116 21.00 10.72 1.66
CA GLY A 116 21.78 11.95 1.40
C GLY A 116 21.50 13.07 2.41
N ILE A 117 20.27 13.22 2.87
CA ILE A 117 19.92 14.18 3.94
C ILE A 117 20.55 13.77 5.25
N GLN A 118 20.49 12.49 5.60
CA GLN A 118 21.09 11.95 6.81
C GLN A 118 22.60 12.16 6.79
N GLU A 119 23.28 11.80 5.71
CA GLU A 119 24.73 12.01 5.51
C GLU A 119 25.10 13.49 5.66
N CYS A 120 24.30 14.40 5.09
CA CYS A 120 24.47 15.85 5.24
C CYS A 120 24.45 16.29 6.70
N LEU A 121 23.49 15.79 7.48
CA LEU A 121 23.34 16.15 8.89
C LEU A 121 24.49 15.57 9.73
N GLU A 122 24.91 14.35 9.48
CA GLU A 122 26.00 13.69 10.17
C GLU A 122 27.36 14.37 9.91
N THR A 123 27.58 14.81 8.66
CA THR A 123 28.85 15.44 8.21
C THR A 123 28.82 16.96 8.20
N LEU A 124 27.74 17.59 8.70
CA LEU A 124 27.53 19.05 8.62
C LEU A 124 28.70 19.86 9.18
N ARG A 125 29.27 19.40 10.30
CA ARG A 125 30.43 20.05 10.92
C ARG A 125 31.67 20.00 10.03
N ASP A 126 31.89 18.89 9.37
CA ASP A 126 33.05 18.70 8.48
C ASP A 126 32.87 19.46 7.17
N LEU A 127 31.65 19.54 6.65
CA LEU A 127 31.28 20.35 5.49
C LEU A 127 31.55 21.83 5.76
N HIS A 128 31.15 22.35 6.92
CA HIS A 128 31.44 23.73 7.34
C HIS A 128 32.92 23.99 7.50
N ALA A 129 33.66 23.07 8.14
CA ALA A 129 35.11 23.22 8.33
C ALA A 129 35.90 23.30 7.01
N ASN A 130 35.38 22.69 5.94
CA ASN A 130 36.02 22.62 4.64
C ASN A 130 35.39 23.55 3.56
N ASN A 131 34.39 24.39 3.94
CA ASN A 131 33.58 25.22 3.00
C ASN A 131 33.03 24.42 1.80
N ALA A 132 32.58 23.18 2.06
CA ALA A 132 32.13 22.23 1.05
C ALA A 132 30.60 22.12 0.95
N GLU A 133 29.84 22.93 1.69
CA GLU A 133 28.38 22.84 1.78
C GLU A 133 27.69 23.00 0.44
N MET A 134 28.09 24.03 -0.33
CA MET A 134 27.45 24.31 -1.62
C MET A 134 27.58 23.14 -2.59
N LYS A 135 28.79 22.55 -2.66
CA LYS A 135 29.04 21.39 -3.53
C LYS A 135 28.23 20.16 -3.11
N TYR A 136 28.05 19.96 -1.80
CA TYR A 136 27.24 18.87 -1.28
C TYR A 136 25.74 19.11 -1.56
N LEU A 137 25.26 20.33 -1.33
CA LEU A 137 23.88 20.73 -1.59
C LEU A 137 23.48 20.58 -3.06
N ASP A 138 24.37 20.92 -4.00
CA ASP A 138 24.13 20.68 -5.45
C ASP A 138 23.88 19.19 -5.74
N GLY A 139 24.62 18.30 -5.08
CA GLY A 139 24.40 16.85 -5.18
C GLY A 139 23.08 16.39 -4.55
N LEU A 140 22.69 17.00 -3.44
CA LEU A 140 21.41 16.72 -2.75
C LEU A 140 20.22 17.22 -3.58
N ASP A 141 20.32 18.41 -4.17
CA ASP A 141 19.31 18.97 -5.08
C ASP A 141 19.04 18.06 -6.27
N ALA A 142 20.10 17.45 -6.84
CA ALA A 142 19.95 16.47 -7.93
C ALA A 142 19.18 15.21 -7.47
N LYS A 143 19.38 14.75 -6.22
CA LYS A 143 18.62 13.66 -5.63
C LYS A 143 17.14 14.06 -5.42
N ILE A 144 16.88 15.28 -4.92
CA ILE A 144 15.53 15.82 -4.71
C ILE A 144 14.77 15.92 -6.05
N LEU A 145 15.39 16.49 -7.09
CA LEU A 145 14.82 16.56 -8.44
C LEU A 145 14.50 15.16 -9.01
N THR A 146 15.33 14.18 -8.69
CA THR A 146 15.07 12.79 -9.09
C THR A 146 13.85 12.23 -8.39
N VAL A 147 13.67 12.51 -7.10
CA VAL A 147 12.46 12.13 -6.35
C VAL A 147 11.23 12.80 -6.95
N GLU A 148 11.30 14.10 -7.23
CA GLU A 148 10.20 14.85 -7.85
C GLU A 148 9.77 14.25 -9.19
N LYS A 149 10.71 14.02 -10.11
CA LYS A 149 10.42 13.41 -11.41
C LYS A 149 9.81 12.02 -11.29
N ARG A 150 10.29 11.20 -10.36
CA ARG A 150 9.76 9.84 -10.14
C ARG A 150 8.38 9.88 -9.49
N SER A 151 8.15 10.80 -8.54
CA SER A 151 6.85 11.02 -7.92
C SER A 151 5.83 11.50 -8.94
N PHE A 152 6.18 12.51 -9.73
CA PHE A 152 5.33 13.03 -10.79
C PHE A 152 4.94 11.97 -11.81
N THR A 153 5.91 11.16 -12.27
CA THR A 153 5.63 10.07 -13.22
C THR A 153 4.70 9.01 -12.62
N ASN A 154 4.88 8.66 -11.34
CA ASN A 154 4.03 7.69 -10.66
C ASN A 154 2.61 8.24 -10.45
N GLU A 155 2.48 9.50 -10.06
CA GLU A 155 1.17 10.14 -9.84
C GLU A 155 0.41 10.38 -11.15
N LEU A 156 1.10 10.82 -12.20
CA LEU A 156 0.50 10.92 -13.54
C LEU A 156 0.00 9.57 -14.01
N GLY A 157 0.81 8.52 -13.86
CA GLY A 157 0.39 7.16 -14.20
C GLY A 157 -0.88 6.77 -13.44
N MET A 158 -0.89 6.98 -12.12
CA MET A 158 -2.04 6.68 -11.28
C MET A 158 -3.30 7.46 -11.72
N SER A 159 -3.15 8.78 -11.85
CA SER A 159 -4.27 9.66 -12.22
C SER A 159 -4.84 9.31 -13.59
N LEU A 160 -3.98 9.02 -14.57
CA LEU A 160 -4.42 8.67 -15.91
C LEU A 160 -5.28 7.41 -15.92
N PHE A 161 -4.85 6.35 -15.22
CA PHE A 161 -5.61 5.09 -15.15
C PHE A 161 -6.92 5.25 -14.37
N VAL A 162 -6.90 5.94 -13.23
CA VAL A 162 -8.09 6.16 -12.39
C VAL A 162 -9.11 7.01 -13.15
N VAL A 163 -8.66 8.12 -13.75
CA VAL A 163 -9.55 9.01 -14.53
C VAL A 163 -10.10 8.27 -15.76
N SER A 164 -9.27 7.47 -16.45
CA SER A 164 -9.73 6.66 -17.59
C SER A 164 -10.80 5.66 -17.16
N ALA A 165 -10.64 4.97 -16.03
CA ALA A 165 -11.66 4.05 -15.52
C ALA A 165 -12.98 4.77 -15.18
N GLN A 166 -12.90 5.96 -14.56
CA GLN A 166 -14.08 6.79 -14.29
C GLN A 166 -14.76 7.30 -15.57
N MET A 167 -13.98 7.69 -16.57
CA MET A 167 -14.52 8.11 -17.87
C MET A 167 -15.24 6.95 -18.56
N ILE A 168 -14.68 5.74 -18.52
CA ILE A 168 -15.32 4.54 -19.04
C ILE A 168 -16.65 4.27 -18.34
N LEU A 169 -16.72 4.42 -17.00
CA LEU A 169 -17.99 4.30 -16.28
C LEU A 169 -19.03 5.28 -16.82
N LYS A 170 -18.66 6.54 -17.06
CA LYS A 170 -19.58 7.55 -17.59
C LYS A 170 -20.05 7.26 -19.02
N LEU A 171 -19.31 6.51 -19.82
CA LEU A 171 -19.77 6.04 -21.13
C LEU A 171 -21.02 5.14 -21.02
N GLY A 172 -21.24 4.50 -19.87
CA GLY A 172 -22.46 3.75 -19.60
C GLY A 172 -23.73 4.62 -19.66
N ILE A 173 -23.66 5.90 -19.33
CA ILE A 173 -24.81 6.82 -19.52
C ILE A 173 -25.14 6.97 -21.01
N VAL A 174 -24.12 7.09 -21.84
CA VAL A 174 -24.30 7.23 -23.31
C VAL A 174 -24.97 5.98 -23.89
N THR A 175 -24.52 4.79 -23.47
CA THR A 175 -25.14 3.54 -23.94
C THR A 175 -26.58 3.36 -23.46
N VAL A 176 -26.89 3.80 -22.21
CA VAL A 176 -28.27 3.83 -21.71
C VAL A 176 -29.15 4.79 -22.50
N ILE A 177 -28.62 5.98 -22.84
CA ILE A 177 -29.35 6.96 -23.68
C ILE A 177 -29.65 6.37 -25.07
N LEU A 178 -28.67 5.76 -25.73
CA LEU A 178 -28.80 5.17 -27.03
C LEU A 178 -29.80 4.00 -27.01
N THR A 179 -29.64 3.06 -26.11
CA THR A 179 -30.51 1.90 -25.95
C THR A 179 -31.93 2.32 -25.56
N GLY A 180 -32.06 3.20 -24.57
CA GLY A 180 -33.36 3.70 -24.12
C GLY A 180 -34.07 4.55 -25.16
N GLY A 181 -33.33 5.37 -25.91
CA GLY A 181 -33.86 6.15 -27.02
C GLY A 181 -34.42 5.24 -28.15
N THR A 182 -33.71 4.17 -28.52
CA THR A 182 -34.20 3.21 -29.53
C THR A 182 -35.46 2.48 -29.03
N LEU A 183 -35.50 2.04 -27.77
CA LEU A 183 -36.66 1.38 -27.19
C LEU A 183 -37.88 2.33 -27.08
N LEU A 184 -37.63 3.61 -26.82
CA LEU A 184 -38.67 4.64 -26.75
C LEU A 184 -39.30 4.88 -28.13
N VAL A 185 -38.50 5.01 -29.18
CA VAL A 185 -38.97 5.17 -30.56
C VAL A 185 -39.76 3.95 -31.05
N GLN A 186 -39.38 2.76 -30.59
CA GLN A 186 -40.09 1.50 -30.86
C GLN A 186 -41.40 1.34 -30.06
N GLY A 187 -41.71 2.29 -29.14
CA GLY A 187 -42.89 2.22 -28.29
C GLY A 187 -42.81 1.13 -27.20
N GLN A 188 -41.63 0.55 -26.98
CA GLN A 188 -41.41 -0.54 -26.01
C GLN A 188 -41.08 0.00 -24.59
N LEU A 189 -40.77 1.28 -24.45
CA LEU A 189 -40.41 1.93 -23.20
C LEU A 189 -41.27 3.18 -22.96
N ASN A 190 -41.70 3.40 -21.71
CA ASN A 190 -42.38 4.63 -21.32
C ASN A 190 -41.36 5.75 -21.06
N VAL A 191 -41.65 6.97 -21.48
CA VAL A 191 -40.82 8.16 -21.29
C VAL A 191 -40.45 8.37 -19.82
N ILE A 192 -41.40 8.20 -18.89
CA ILE A 192 -41.17 8.33 -17.46
C ILE A 192 -40.13 7.31 -16.96
N LEU A 193 -40.27 6.06 -17.41
CA LEU A 193 -39.36 4.96 -17.05
C LEU A 193 -37.94 5.23 -17.59
N PHE A 194 -37.82 5.75 -18.81
CA PHE A 194 -36.55 6.15 -19.39
C PHE A 194 -35.82 7.21 -18.54
N PHE A 195 -36.52 8.27 -18.15
CA PHE A 195 -35.93 9.30 -17.30
C PHE A 195 -35.57 8.79 -15.89
N MET A 196 -36.40 7.92 -15.31
CA MET A 196 -36.06 7.24 -14.05
C MET A 196 -34.79 6.43 -14.18
N PHE A 197 -34.64 5.65 -15.23
CA PHE A 197 -33.41 4.89 -15.51
C PHE A 197 -32.18 5.80 -15.60
N LEU A 198 -32.27 6.88 -16.38
CA LEU A 198 -31.17 7.84 -16.49
C LEU A 198 -30.75 8.44 -15.15
N LEU A 199 -31.71 8.81 -14.32
CA LEU A 199 -31.47 9.42 -13.01
C LEU A 199 -30.81 8.40 -12.06
N VAL A 200 -31.34 7.17 -12.02
CA VAL A 200 -30.81 6.11 -11.17
C VAL A 200 -29.40 5.71 -11.59
N VAL A 201 -29.18 5.51 -12.90
CA VAL A 201 -27.87 5.13 -13.44
C VAL A 201 -26.84 6.24 -13.22
N ALA A 202 -27.21 7.50 -13.44
CA ALA A 202 -26.31 8.62 -13.18
C ALA A 202 -25.87 8.70 -11.71
N ARG A 203 -26.76 8.40 -10.77
CA ARG A 203 -26.46 8.35 -9.34
C ARG A 203 -25.67 7.11 -8.92
N MET A 204 -25.85 6.00 -9.61
CA MET A 204 -25.18 4.74 -9.32
C MET A 204 -23.68 4.76 -9.66
N TYR A 205 -23.26 5.58 -10.63
CA TYR A 205 -21.85 5.60 -11.05
C TYR A 205 -20.90 6.22 -10.02
N ASP A 206 -21.37 7.13 -9.15
CA ASP A 206 -20.52 7.68 -8.08
C ASP A 206 -20.08 6.61 -7.06
N PRO A 207 -20.98 5.82 -6.45
CA PRO A 207 -20.57 4.71 -5.59
C PRO A 207 -19.79 3.61 -6.35
N LEU A 208 -20.08 3.39 -7.65
CA LEU A 208 -19.29 2.45 -8.45
C LEU A 208 -17.84 2.94 -8.65
N ALA A 209 -17.65 4.22 -8.88
CA ALA A 209 -16.32 4.82 -8.94
C ALA A 209 -15.58 4.68 -7.59
N ALA A 210 -16.29 4.88 -6.48
CA ALA A 210 -15.74 4.67 -5.13
C ALA A 210 -15.30 3.21 -4.91
N VAL A 211 -16.08 2.22 -5.36
CA VAL A 211 -15.70 0.78 -5.31
C VAL A 211 -14.37 0.56 -6.03
N LEU A 212 -14.21 1.10 -7.25
CA LEU A 212 -12.99 0.91 -8.05
C LEU A 212 -11.77 1.58 -7.41
N ILE A 213 -11.93 2.79 -6.87
CA ILE A 213 -10.85 3.55 -6.22
C ILE A 213 -10.40 2.84 -4.95
N ASN A 214 -11.36 2.48 -4.08
CA ASN A 214 -11.07 1.82 -2.81
C ASN A 214 -10.49 0.42 -3.01
N LEU A 215 -10.95 -0.32 -4.03
CA LEU A 215 -10.36 -1.60 -4.40
C LEU A 215 -8.88 -1.43 -4.82
N ALA A 216 -8.59 -0.44 -5.67
CA ALA A 216 -7.21 -0.16 -6.08
C ALA A 216 -6.33 0.23 -4.88
N ALA A 217 -6.86 1.02 -3.95
CA ALA A 217 -6.19 1.40 -2.71
C ALA A 217 -5.92 0.17 -1.81
N MET A 218 -6.92 -0.69 -1.59
CA MET A 218 -6.79 -1.92 -0.79
C MET A 218 -5.76 -2.88 -1.37
N LEU A 219 -5.77 -3.11 -2.68
CA LEU A 219 -4.79 -3.97 -3.35
C LEU A 219 -3.35 -3.42 -3.24
N SER A 220 -3.20 -2.11 -3.04
CA SER A 220 -1.89 -1.49 -2.82
C SER A 220 -1.31 -1.73 -1.42
N LEU A 221 -2.13 -2.16 -0.44
CA LEU A 221 -1.70 -2.41 0.93
C LEU A 221 -0.82 -3.66 1.08
N LYS A 222 -0.77 -4.50 0.08
CA LYS A 222 0.00 -5.75 0.15
C LYS A 222 1.46 -5.51 0.58
N VAL A 223 2.10 -4.47 0.05
CA VAL A 223 3.50 -4.15 0.37
C VAL A 223 3.66 -3.80 1.86
N GLN A 224 2.77 -2.99 2.41
CA GLN A 224 2.79 -2.61 3.82
C GLN A 224 2.52 -3.82 4.73
N THR A 225 1.57 -4.65 4.33
CA THR A 225 1.24 -5.89 5.07
C THR A 225 2.40 -6.88 5.04
N ASP A 226 3.05 -7.08 3.89
CA ASP A 226 4.20 -7.98 3.76
C ASP A 226 5.37 -7.51 4.66
N ARG A 227 5.66 -6.21 4.73
CA ARG A 227 6.70 -5.65 5.60
C ARG A 227 6.39 -5.84 7.09
N MET A 228 5.14 -5.67 7.49
CA MET A 228 4.71 -5.92 8.86
C MET A 228 4.76 -7.40 9.21
N ASN A 229 4.32 -8.28 8.32
CA ASN A 229 4.37 -9.72 8.51
C ASN A 229 5.81 -10.22 8.62
N GLU A 230 6.74 -9.65 7.88
CA GLU A 230 8.16 -9.98 7.99
C GLU A 230 8.69 -9.78 9.42
N ILE A 231 8.22 -8.75 10.14
CA ILE A 231 8.57 -8.53 11.55
C ILE A 231 7.80 -9.49 12.46
N LEU A 232 6.50 -9.65 12.24
CA LEU A 232 5.63 -10.43 13.13
C LEU A 232 5.87 -11.93 13.03
N GLU A 233 6.21 -12.44 11.85
CA GLU A 233 6.42 -13.87 11.59
C GLU A 233 7.88 -14.30 11.72
N HIS A 234 8.82 -13.34 11.85
CA HIS A 234 10.24 -13.68 12.02
C HIS A 234 10.44 -14.52 13.29
N PRO A 235 11.27 -15.58 13.23
CA PRO A 235 11.57 -16.39 14.41
C PRO A 235 12.10 -15.54 15.56
N ILE A 236 11.56 -15.77 16.76
CA ILE A 236 12.03 -15.10 17.98
C ILE A 236 13.32 -15.76 18.47
N GLN A 237 14.08 -15.00 19.22
CA GLN A 237 15.25 -15.55 19.89
C GLN A 237 14.80 -16.63 20.89
N SER A 238 15.34 -17.82 20.74
CA SER A 238 15.12 -18.93 21.67
C SER A 238 16.29 -19.07 22.62
N GLY A 239 16.04 -19.47 23.86
CA GLY A 239 17.07 -19.68 24.86
C GLY A 239 16.49 -19.91 26.24
N THR A 240 17.35 -20.15 27.22
CA THR A 240 16.97 -20.37 28.61
C THR A 240 16.72 -19.01 29.28
N SER A 241 15.57 -18.83 29.93
CA SER A 241 15.24 -17.63 30.69
C SER A 241 15.80 -17.61 32.11
N GLN A 242 16.31 -18.74 32.57
CA GLN A 242 16.94 -18.87 33.90
C GLN A 242 18.44 -19.06 33.77
N LEU A 243 19.19 -18.10 34.26
CA LEU A 243 20.64 -18.23 34.47
C LEU A 243 20.89 -18.93 35.79
N THR A 244 21.45 -20.14 35.73
CA THR A 244 22.02 -20.82 36.91
C THR A 244 23.51 -20.54 36.91
N ASN A 245 23.93 -19.50 37.64
CA ASN A 245 25.31 -19.10 37.70
C ASN A 245 26.05 -19.93 38.78
N GLN A 246 27.10 -20.63 38.42
CA GLN A 246 27.99 -21.38 39.32
C GLN A 246 29.40 -20.79 39.33
N GLY A 247 29.52 -19.49 39.37
CA GLY A 247 30.78 -18.74 39.29
C GLY A 247 30.65 -17.54 38.33
N TYR A 248 31.77 -16.91 38.02
CA TYR A 248 31.84 -15.74 37.13
C TYR A 248 32.58 -16.05 35.81
N ASP A 249 33.07 -17.25 35.66
CA ASP A 249 33.83 -17.68 34.48
C ASP A 249 32.89 -17.91 33.29
N ILE A 250 33.31 -17.43 32.13
CA ILE A 250 32.62 -17.67 30.86
C ILE A 250 33.39 -18.76 30.13
N VAL A 251 32.80 -19.95 30.04
CA VAL A 251 33.41 -21.10 29.39
C VAL A 251 32.78 -21.34 28.01
N PHE A 252 33.62 -21.29 26.99
CA PHE A 252 33.28 -21.76 25.66
C PHE A 252 33.81 -23.17 25.49
N ASP A 253 32.94 -24.13 25.17
CA ASP A 253 33.31 -25.53 25.01
C ASP A 253 32.79 -26.02 23.66
N HIS A 254 33.70 -26.22 22.70
CA HIS A 254 33.40 -26.64 21.33
C HIS A 254 32.29 -25.86 20.64
N VAL A 255 32.30 -24.53 20.83
CA VAL A 255 31.26 -23.63 20.31
C VAL A 255 31.44 -23.37 18.82
N SER A 256 30.44 -23.71 18.04
CA SER A 256 30.31 -23.32 16.63
C SER A 256 29.12 -22.40 16.44
N PHE A 257 29.31 -21.30 15.71
CA PHE A 257 28.25 -20.31 15.48
C PHE A 257 28.26 -19.80 14.04
N ALA A 258 27.06 -19.65 13.48
CA ALA A 258 26.83 -19.02 12.17
C ALA A 258 25.60 -18.10 12.27
N TYR A 259 25.64 -16.93 11.62
CA TYR A 259 24.47 -16.05 11.47
C TYR A 259 23.45 -16.59 10.46
N ASP A 260 23.94 -17.23 9.42
CA ASP A 260 23.18 -17.94 8.39
C ASP A 260 23.76 -19.33 8.18
N SER A 261 22.98 -20.23 7.60
CA SER A 261 23.39 -21.60 7.30
C SER A 261 24.53 -21.72 6.28
N SER A 262 25.03 -20.63 5.71
CA SER A 262 26.00 -20.61 4.62
C SER A 262 27.45 -20.32 5.02
N GLU A 263 27.69 -19.56 6.10
CA GLU A 263 29.07 -19.21 6.53
C GLU A 263 29.21 -19.36 8.04
N PRO A 264 29.99 -20.33 8.55
CA PRO A 264 30.32 -20.42 9.95
C PRO A 264 31.28 -19.28 10.33
N VAL A 265 30.90 -18.49 11.36
CA VAL A 265 31.72 -17.40 11.92
C VAL A 265 32.66 -17.92 12.99
N LEU A 266 32.20 -18.90 13.77
CA LEU A 266 33.00 -19.62 14.75
C LEU A 266 32.90 -21.10 14.44
N THR A 267 34.03 -21.80 14.50
CA THR A 267 34.10 -23.25 14.31
C THR A 267 34.93 -23.85 15.41
N ASP A 268 34.30 -24.67 16.25
CA ASP A 268 34.95 -25.50 17.28
C ASP A 268 35.84 -24.66 18.25
N VAL A 269 35.31 -23.55 18.76
CA VAL A 269 36.04 -22.62 19.63
C VAL A 269 35.87 -23.04 21.08
N SER A 270 37.01 -23.28 21.79
CA SER A 270 37.03 -23.59 23.22
C SER A 270 38.00 -22.66 23.96
N PHE A 271 37.51 -21.92 24.96
CA PHE A 271 38.31 -21.10 25.87
C PHE A 271 37.51 -20.78 27.12
N THR A 272 38.23 -20.33 28.17
CA THR A 272 37.64 -19.82 29.41
C THR A 272 38.11 -18.40 29.64
N ALA A 273 37.19 -17.51 29.96
CA ALA A 273 37.42 -16.10 30.26
C ALA A 273 36.95 -15.77 31.69
#